data_76e70155042d58271e5a2161857dcf10
#
_entry.id   76e70155042d58271e5a2161857dcf10
#
_cell.length_a   1.000
_cell.length_b   1.000
_cell.length_c   1.000
_cell.angle_alpha   90.00
_cell.angle_beta   90.00
_cell.angle_gamma   90.00
#
_symmetry.space_group_name_H-M   'P 1'
#
loop_
_entity.id
_entity.type
_entity.pdbx_description
1 polymer ?
#
loop_
_entity_poly.entity_id
_entity_poly.type
_entity_poly.pdbx_seq_one_letter_code
_entity_poly.pdbx_strand_id
1 'polypeptide(L)'
;VDIVAPSDMMDGRIGAIRAALESSGAIHTKIMAYSAKYASAFYGPFRDAVGSAGNLGKSDKKVYQMDPGNSDEALREVQLDIAEGADMVMVKPGMPYLDIVRRVKDAFRMPTFAYQVSGEYSMLKAAAANGWLDHDAVMMESLLAFKRAGADGVLTYFALDAARKLRG
;
A
#
# COMPACT_ATOMS: atom_id res chain seq x y z
N VAL A 1 -8.95 7.87 16.91
CA VAL A 1 -8.00 7.01 16.18
C VAL A 1 -6.62 7.62 16.20
N ASP A 2 -5.57 6.80 16.18
CA ASP A 2 -4.18 7.26 16.22
C ASP A 2 -3.65 7.58 14.82
N ILE A 3 -4.15 6.86 13.80
CA ILE A 3 -3.73 7.02 12.41
C ILE A 3 -4.94 6.99 11.49
N VAL A 4 -5.04 7.94 10.57
CA VAL A 4 -5.95 7.88 9.42
C VAL A 4 -5.16 7.55 8.15
N ALA A 5 -5.75 6.75 7.25
CA ALA A 5 -5.08 6.31 6.04
C ALA A 5 -6.00 6.52 4.82
N PRO A 6 -6.08 7.76 4.32
CA PRO A 6 -6.89 8.08 3.15
C PRO A 6 -6.36 7.38 1.91
N SER A 7 -7.22 6.71 1.16
CA SER A 7 -6.82 5.85 0.04
C SER A 7 -7.04 6.46 -1.34
N ASP A 8 -7.40 7.73 -1.41
CA ASP A 8 -7.42 8.46 -2.68
C ASP A 8 -6.06 9.09 -2.99
N MET A 9 -5.84 9.46 -4.25
CA MET A 9 -4.58 10.02 -4.75
C MET A 9 -4.78 11.44 -5.31
N MET A 10 -5.77 12.15 -4.83
CA MET A 10 -6.07 13.50 -5.33
C MET A 10 -5.18 14.53 -4.63
N ASP A 11 -4.47 15.34 -5.42
CA ASP A 11 -3.60 16.42 -4.94
C ASP A 11 -4.35 17.36 -3.99
N GLY A 12 -3.67 17.82 -2.94
CA GLY A 12 -4.25 18.68 -1.92
C GLY A 12 -5.11 17.97 -0.87
N ARG A 13 -5.39 16.67 -1.04
CA ARG A 13 -6.26 15.92 -0.14
C ARG A 13 -5.63 15.68 1.22
N ILE A 14 -4.34 15.39 1.26
CA ILE A 14 -3.60 15.21 2.51
C ILE A 14 -3.56 16.51 3.29
N GLY A 15 -3.28 17.63 2.63
CA GLY A 15 -3.31 18.96 3.25
C GLY A 15 -4.67 19.34 3.82
N ALA A 16 -5.76 19.05 3.09
CA ALA A 16 -7.12 19.29 3.58
C ALA A 16 -7.45 18.44 4.81
N ILE A 17 -7.03 17.16 4.84
CA ILE A 17 -7.21 16.27 5.99
C ILE A 17 -6.38 16.77 7.19
N ARG A 18 -5.13 17.17 6.99
CA ARG A 18 -4.30 17.74 8.06
C ARG A 18 -4.95 18.97 8.67
N ALA A 19 -5.41 19.90 7.84
CA ALA A 19 -6.08 21.11 8.31
C ALA A 19 -7.39 20.79 9.10
N ALA A 20 -8.16 19.81 8.65
CA ALA A 20 -9.36 19.37 9.32
C ALA A 20 -9.07 18.72 10.70
N LEU A 21 -8.03 17.89 10.80
CA LEU A 21 -7.58 17.29 12.05
C LEU A 21 -7.12 18.36 13.05
N GLU A 22 -6.30 19.30 12.61
CA GLU A 22 -5.85 20.42 13.44
C GLU A 22 -7.03 21.27 13.96
N SER A 23 -7.93 21.66 13.08
CA SER A 23 -9.08 22.50 13.46
C SER A 23 -10.08 21.80 14.38
N SER A 24 -10.15 20.46 14.34
CA SER A 24 -11.00 19.67 15.24
C SER A 24 -10.33 19.30 16.57
N GLY A 25 -9.07 19.72 16.79
CA GLY A 25 -8.31 19.38 17.98
C GLY A 25 -7.66 17.99 17.97
N ALA A 26 -7.75 17.25 16.84
CA ALA A 26 -7.14 15.93 16.69
C ALA A 26 -5.66 16.03 16.28
N ILE A 27 -4.90 16.92 16.90
CA ILE A 27 -3.53 17.31 16.54
C ILE A 27 -2.51 16.17 16.61
N HIS A 28 -2.80 15.11 17.37
CA HIS A 28 -1.92 13.96 17.53
C HIS A 28 -2.23 12.82 16.53
N THR A 29 -3.32 12.93 15.77
CA THR A 29 -3.69 11.92 14.78
C THR A 29 -2.73 12.00 13.58
N LYS A 30 -2.07 10.88 13.28
CA LYS A 30 -1.12 10.77 12.18
C LYS A 30 -1.83 10.48 10.86
N ILE A 31 -1.21 10.86 9.75
CA ILE A 31 -1.70 10.58 8.40
C ILE A 31 -0.73 9.62 7.71
N MET A 32 -1.25 8.45 7.30
CA MET A 32 -0.56 7.51 6.42
C MET A 32 -1.15 7.68 5.02
N ALA A 33 -0.44 8.39 4.14
CA ALA A 33 -0.90 8.65 2.80
C ALA A 33 -0.67 7.45 1.86
N TYR A 34 -1.66 7.13 1.03
CA TYR A 34 -1.52 6.16 -0.07
C TYR A 34 -0.84 6.83 -1.28
N SER A 35 0.35 7.37 -1.07
CA SER A 35 1.05 8.29 -2.00
C SER A 35 1.40 7.65 -3.33
N ALA A 36 1.83 6.39 -3.34
CA ALA A 36 2.23 5.67 -4.54
C ALA A 36 1.29 4.48 -4.82
N LYS A 37 0.13 4.77 -5.40
CA LYS A 37 -0.91 3.78 -5.69
C LYS A 37 -1.08 3.59 -7.18
N TYR A 38 -0.71 2.41 -7.67
CA TYR A 38 -0.69 2.06 -9.07
C TYR A 38 -2.02 1.46 -9.57
N ALA A 39 -2.37 1.73 -10.83
CA ALA A 39 -3.43 1.02 -11.53
C ALA A 39 -2.96 -0.42 -11.81
N SER A 40 -3.45 -1.39 -11.04
CA SER A 40 -2.90 -2.74 -11.03
C SER A 40 -3.94 -3.82 -11.29
N ALA A 41 -3.54 -4.86 -12.03
CA ALA A 41 -4.31 -6.09 -12.19
C ALA A 41 -4.42 -6.91 -10.89
N PHE A 42 -3.49 -6.72 -9.93
CA PHE A 42 -3.51 -7.41 -8.65
C PHE A 42 -4.66 -7.02 -7.72
N TYR A 43 -5.51 -6.06 -8.10
CA TYR A 43 -6.73 -5.71 -7.37
C TYR A 43 -7.93 -6.60 -7.70
N GLY A 44 -7.81 -7.56 -8.62
CA GLY A 44 -8.92 -8.41 -9.07
C GLY A 44 -9.77 -8.99 -7.94
N PRO A 45 -9.22 -9.83 -7.03
CA PRO A 45 -10.00 -10.47 -5.98
C PRO A 45 -10.72 -9.48 -5.04
N PHE A 46 -10.11 -8.33 -4.75
CA PHE A 46 -10.75 -7.30 -3.94
C PHE A 46 -11.92 -6.63 -4.67
N ARG A 47 -11.76 -6.36 -5.97
CA ARG A 47 -12.83 -5.75 -6.78
C ARG A 47 -14.07 -6.64 -6.84
N ASP A 48 -13.87 -7.94 -6.97
CA ASP A 48 -14.94 -8.93 -6.96
C ASP A 48 -15.64 -8.99 -5.60
N ALA A 49 -14.86 -9.04 -4.51
CA ALA A 49 -15.36 -9.13 -3.14
C ALA A 49 -16.22 -7.93 -2.71
N VAL A 50 -15.89 -6.71 -3.16
CA VAL A 50 -16.63 -5.47 -2.81
C VAL A 50 -17.62 -5.04 -3.88
N GLY A 51 -17.81 -5.83 -4.95
CA GLY A 51 -18.73 -5.51 -6.05
C GLY A 51 -18.40 -4.21 -6.79
N SER A 52 -17.16 -3.71 -6.67
CA SER A 52 -16.78 -2.40 -7.21
C SER A 52 -16.77 -2.34 -8.73
N ALA A 53 -16.76 -3.49 -9.40
CA ALA A 53 -16.90 -3.59 -10.86
C ALA A 53 -18.28 -3.10 -11.33
N GLY A 54 -19.34 -3.33 -10.51
CA GLY A 54 -20.69 -2.86 -10.82
C GLY A 54 -20.92 -1.37 -10.59
N ASN A 55 -20.20 -0.76 -9.64
CA ASN A 55 -20.38 0.64 -9.24
C ASN A 55 -19.63 1.65 -10.11
N LEU A 56 -18.57 1.21 -10.83
CA LEU A 56 -17.73 2.09 -11.65
C LEU A 56 -18.22 2.20 -13.12
N GLY A 57 -19.22 1.39 -13.52
CA GLY A 57 -19.68 1.34 -14.91
C GLY A 57 -18.51 1.01 -15.85
N LYS A 58 -18.39 1.79 -16.94
CA LYS A 58 -17.29 1.67 -17.92
C LYS A 58 -16.02 2.47 -17.53
N SER A 59 -16.04 3.22 -16.41
CA SER A 59 -14.88 4.00 -15.99
C SER A 59 -13.83 3.13 -15.32
N ASP A 60 -12.57 3.32 -15.68
CA ASP A 60 -11.45 2.69 -15.01
C ASP A 60 -10.78 3.68 -14.05
N LYS A 61 -9.98 3.14 -13.12
CA LYS A 61 -9.27 3.96 -12.12
C LYS A 61 -7.95 4.54 -12.63
N LYS A 62 -7.64 4.34 -13.91
CA LYS A 62 -6.37 4.80 -14.52
C LYS A 62 -6.29 6.32 -14.64
N VAL A 63 -7.42 7.01 -14.48
CA VAL A 63 -7.47 8.48 -14.49
C VAL A 63 -6.84 9.14 -13.27
N TYR A 64 -6.64 8.37 -12.16
CA TYR A 64 -6.07 8.90 -10.92
C TYR A 64 -5.11 7.93 -10.21
N GLN A 65 -5.03 6.67 -10.64
CA GLN A 65 -4.00 5.74 -10.20
C GLN A 65 -2.84 5.75 -11.19
N MET A 66 -1.61 5.66 -10.68
CA MET A 66 -0.41 5.78 -11.50
C MET A 66 -0.27 4.66 -12.52
N ASP A 67 0.39 4.97 -13.63
CA ASP A 67 0.77 4.00 -14.66
C ASP A 67 1.78 2.99 -14.08
N PRO A 68 1.52 1.66 -14.17
CA PRO A 68 2.46 0.64 -13.73
C PRO A 68 3.85 0.72 -14.37
N GLY A 69 3.97 1.32 -15.54
CA GLY A 69 5.25 1.51 -16.24
C GLY A 69 6.06 2.73 -15.80
N ASN A 70 5.50 3.59 -14.92
CA ASN A 70 6.14 4.83 -14.51
C ASN A 70 6.62 4.76 -13.06
N SER A 71 7.91 4.87 -12.83
CA SER A 71 8.50 4.87 -11.48
C SER A 71 8.83 6.26 -10.94
N ASP A 72 8.91 7.28 -11.79
CA ASP A 72 9.33 8.63 -11.38
C ASP A 72 8.18 9.43 -10.78
N GLU A 73 6.97 9.23 -11.26
CA GLU A 73 5.75 9.83 -10.72
C GLU A 73 5.57 9.50 -9.24
N ALA A 74 5.90 8.27 -8.81
CA ALA A 74 5.81 7.87 -7.41
C ALA A 74 6.62 8.76 -6.47
N LEU A 75 7.81 9.20 -6.87
CA LEU A 75 8.62 10.10 -6.05
C LEU A 75 7.99 11.49 -5.96
N ARG A 76 7.42 11.97 -7.05
CA ARG A 76 6.72 13.27 -7.09
C ARG A 76 5.50 13.25 -6.18
N GLU A 77 4.65 12.25 -6.29
CA GLU A 77 3.43 12.13 -5.48
C GLU A 77 3.75 11.99 -3.98
N VAL A 78 4.76 11.18 -3.65
CA VAL A 78 5.23 11.07 -2.26
C VAL A 78 5.75 12.41 -1.72
N GLN A 79 6.50 13.16 -2.53
CA GLN A 79 7.01 14.48 -2.14
C GLN A 79 5.87 15.47 -1.87
N LEU A 80 4.83 15.48 -2.70
CA LEU A 80 3.65 16.33 -2.51
C LEU A 80 2.92 15.97 -1.22
N ASP A 81 2.62 14.71 -0.97
CA ASP A 81 1.95 14.27 0.25
C ASP A 81 2.75 14.61 1.53
N ILE A 82 4.08 14.47 1.48
CA ILE A 82 4.94 14.89 2.59
C ILE A 82 4.83 16.40 2.82
N ALA A 83 4.87 17.21 1.76
CA ALA A 83 4.74 18.65 1.86
C ALA A 83 3.36 19.08 2.38
N GLU A 84 2.32 18.30 2.11
CA GLU A 84 0.96 18.48 2.61
C GLU A 84 0.75 18.01 4.06
N GLY A 85 1.73 17.36 4.67
CA GLY A 85 1.70 16.96 6.09
C GLY A 85 1.43 15.48 6.35
N ALA A 86 1.75 14.59 5.41
CA ALA A 86 1.78 13.16 5.67
C ALA A 86 2.89 12.80 6.67
N ASP A 87 2.55 11.99 7.68
CA ASP A 87 3.51 11.46 8.65
C ASP A 87 4.17 10.15 8.16
N MET A 88 3.48 9.43 7.30
CA MET A 88 3.89 8.14 6.73
C MET A 88 3.38 8.05 5.29
N VAL A 89 4.10 7.30 4.47
CA VAL A 89 3.75 7.09 3.06
C VAL A 89 3.62 5.61 2.74
N MET A 90 2.80 5.27 1.76
CA MET A 90 2.50 3.89 1.39
C MET A 90 2.60 3.66 -0.11
N VAL A 91 3.22 2.53 -0.49
CA VAL A 91 3.25 2.00 -1.85
C VAL A 91 2.22 0.87 -1.97
N LYS A 92 1.37 0.93 -3.00
CA LYS A 92 0.31 -0.06 -3.26
C LYS A 92 0.11 -0.29 -4.77
N PRO A 93 0.10 -1.54 -5.24
CA PRO A 93 0.43 -2.80 -4.55
C PRO A 93 1.86 -2.86 -4.04
N GLY A 94 2.20 -3.94 -3.31
CA GLY A 94 3.49 -4.09 -2.66
C GLY A 94 4.53 -4.90 -3.45
N MET A 95 4.37 -6.23 -3.57
CA MET A 95 5.39 -7.12 -4.15
C MET A 95 5.83 -6.74 -5.58
N PRO A 96 4.92 -6.37 -6.50
CA PRO A 96 5.31 -5.97 -7.85
C PRO A 96 6.04 -4.63 -7.92
N TYR A 97 6.09 -3.88 -6.82
CA TYR A 97 6.60 -2.51 -6.73
C TYR A 97 7.65 -2.36 -5.60
N LEU A 98 8.43 -3.41 -5.31
CA LEU A 98 9.50 -3.36 -4.32
C LEU A 98 10.62 -2.36 -4.68
N ASP A 99 10.84 -2.15 -5.97
CA ASP A 99 11.72 -1.11 -6.51
C ASP A 99 11.23 0.28 -6.11
N ILE A 100 9.93 0.53 -6.18
CA ILE A 100 9.31 1.79 -5.74
C ILE A 100 9.44 1.97 -4.23
N VAL A 101 9.18 0.92 -3.44
CA VAL A 101 9.41 0.94 -1.98
C VAL A 101 10.85 1.35 -1.68
N ARG A 102 11.83 0.76 -2.37
CA ARG A 102 13.24 1.08 -2.20
C ARG A 102 13.55 2.53 -2.58
N ARG A 103 13.08 2.98 -3.75
CA ARG A 103 13.30 4.35 -4.23
C ARG A 103 12.72 5.39 -3.28
N VAL A 104 11.48 5.20 -2.82
CA VAL A 104 10.81 6.10 -1.85
C VAL A 104 11.58 6.16 -0.55
N LYS A 105 11.97 4.99 0.00
CA LYS A 105 12.75 4.93 1.25
C LYS A 105 14.08 5.64 1.14
N ASP A 106 14.81 5.46 0.04
CA ASP A 106 16.11 6.10 -0.17
C ASP A 106 15.97 7.62 -0.33
N ALA A 107 14.97 8.07 -1.09
CA ALA A 107 14.80 9.48 -1.41
C ALA A 107 14.35 10.31 -0.18
N PHE A 108 13.40 9.78 0.59
CA PHE A 108 12.72 10.58 1.63
C PHE A 108 13.05 10.17 3.06
N ARG A 109 13.50 8.94 3.30
CA ARG A 109 13.78 8.38 4.63
C ARG A 109 12.61 8.47 5.62
N MET A 110 11.40 8.70 5.11
CA MET A 110 10.18 8.70 5.87
C MET A 110 9.77 7.28 6.28
N PRO A 111 8.90 7.11 7.29
CA PRO A 111 8.22 5.85 7.53
C PRO A 111 7.47 5.41 6.27
N THR A 112 7.94 4.33 5.63
CA THR A 112 7.47 3.83 4.35
C THR A 112 6.78 2.49 4.53
N PHE A 113 5.50 2.42 4.15
CA PHE A 113 4.69 1.22 4.25
C PHE A 113 4.43 0.63 2.86
N ALA A 114 4.11 -0.64 2.82
CA ALA A 114 3.67 -1.32 1.62
C ALA A 114 2.36 -2.07 1.87
N TYR A 115 1.51 -2.17 0.85
CA TYR A 115 0.30 -2.97 0.94
C TYR A 115 0.43 -4.21 0.05
N GLN A 116 0.57 -5.39 0.67
CA GLN A 116 0.43 -6.66 -0.01
C GLN A 116 -1.05 -6.93 -0.27
N VAL A 117 -1.49 -6.65 -1.49
CA VAL A 117 -2.92 -6.66 -1.84
C VAL A 117 -3.49 -8.07 -2.04
N SER A 118 -4.81 -8.16 -2.17
CA SER A 118 -5.53 -9.43 -2.27
C SER A 118 -5.07 -10.33 -3.42
N GLY A 119 -4.69 -9.77 -4.56
CA GLY A 119 -4.16 -10.55 -5.68
C GLY A 119 -2.80 -11.16 -5.38
N GLU A 120 -1.93 -10.43 -4.69
CA GLU A 120 -0.63 -10.96 -4.24
C GLU A 120 -0.83 -12.09 -3.23
N TYR A 121 -1.70 -11.88 -2.25
CA TYR A 121 -2.08 -12.89 -1.26
C TYR A 121 -2.67 -14.14 -1.94
N SER A 122 -3.65 -13.97 -2.85
CA SER A 122 -4.32 -15.07 -3.54
C SER A 122 -3.36 -15.86 -4.42
N MET A 123 -2.41 -15.20 -5.08
CA MET A 123 -1.38 -15.84 -5.90
C MET A 123 -0.52 -16.80 -5.06
N LEU A 124 -0.04 -16.36 -3.90
CA LEU A 124 0.77 -17.19 -3.02
C LEU A 124 -0.05 -18.32 -2.39
N LYS A 125 -1.29 -18.04 -1.97
CA LYS A 125 -2.19 -19.08 -1.43
C LYS A 125 -2.54 -20.15 -2.48
N ALA A 126 -2.80 -19.75 -3.71
CA ALA A 126 -3.10 -20.68 -4.80
C ALA A 126 -1.90 -21.56 -5.13
N ALA A 127 -0.69 -21.00 -5.21
CA ALA A 127 0.52 -21.77 -5.45
C ALA A 127 0.79 -22.77 -4.31
N ALA A 128 0.58 -22.37 -3.06
CA ALA A 128 0.71 -23.26 -1.92
C ALA A 128 -0.37 -24.37 -1.90
N ALA A 129 -1.62 -24.03 -2.21
CA ALA A 129 -2.71 -25.00 -2.27
C ALA A 129 -2.51 -26.07 -3.35
N ASN A 130 -1.80 -25.74 -4.45
CA ASN A 130 -1.42 -26.69 -5.50
C ASN A 130 -0.13 -27.47 -5.18
N GLY A 131 0.48 -27.25 -4.02
CA GLY A 131 1.72 -27.94 -3.62
C GLY A 131 2.97 -27.47 -4.37
N TRP A 132 2.90 -26.33 -5.06
CA TRP A 132 4.05 -25.80 -5.80
C TRP A 132 5.03 -25.03 -4.91
N LEU A 133 4.52 -24.45 -3.83
CA LEU A 133 5.31 -23.71 -2.84
C LEU A 133 4.91 -24.16 -1.41
N ASP A 134 5.87 -24.13 -0.50
CA ASP A 134 5.56 -24.24 0.93
C ASP A 134 4.90 -22.94 1.41
N HIS A 135 3.73 -23.06 2.02
CA HIS A 135 2.91 -21.94 2.45
C HIS A 135 3.63 -21.00 3.41
N ASP A 136 4.18 -21.59 4.48
CA ASP A 136 4.80 -20.80 5.55
C ASP A 136 6.11 -20.17 5.08
N ALA A 137 6.89 -20.92 4.32
CA ALA A 137 8.15 -20.42 3.78
C ALA A 137 7.92 -19.23 2.82
N VAL A 138 7.01 -19.38 1.83
CA VAL A 138 6.77 -18.30 0.86
C VAL A 138 6.07 -17.09 1.48
N MET A 139 5.18 -17.30 2.45
CA MET A 139 4.60 -16.21 3.23
C MET A 139 5.68 -15.38 3.92
N MET A 140 6.54 -16.02 4.69
CA MET A 140 7.62 -15.33 5.43
C MET A 140 8.66 -14.69 4.50
N GLU A 141 9.02 -15.35 3.41
CA GLU A 141 9.94 -14.80 2.43
C GLU A 141 9.37 -13.57 1.72
N SER A 142 8.08 -13.59 1.38
CA SER A 142 7.41 -12.42 0.79
C SER A 142 7.44 -11.21 1.73
N LEU A 143 7.21 -11.42 3.04
CA LEU A 143 7.28 -10.35 4.04
C LEU A 143 8.72 -9.87 4.26
N LEU A 144 9.69 -10.77 4.22
CA LEU A 144 11.11 -10.43 4.30
C LEU A 144 11.56 -9.61 3.07
N ALA A 145 10.98 -9.87 1.90
CA ALA A 145 11.26 -9.09 0.69
C ALA A 145 10.85 -7.61 0.85
N PHE A 146 9.72 -7.32 1.48
CA PHE A 146 9.33 -5.96 1.84
C PHE A 146 10.32 -5.29 2.79
N LYS A 147 10.72 -6.00 3.84
CA LYS A 147 11.73 -5.51 4.79
C LYS A 147 13.06 -5.20 4.09
N ARG A 148 13.52 -6.10 3.22
CA ARG A 148 14.75 -5.91 2.41
C ARG A 148 14.64 -4.71 1.48
N ALA A 149 13.45 -4.44 0.91
CA ALA A 149 13.19 -3.26 0.09
C ALA A 149 13.16 -1.96 0.92
N GLY A 150 13.10 -2.04 2.25
CA GLY A 150 13.15 -0.87 3.15
C GLY A 150 11.80 -0.46 3.71
N ALA A 151 10.76 -1.28 3.59
CA ALA A 151 9.49 -1.02 4.24
C ALA A 151 9.62 -1.11 5.77
N ASP A 152 9.07 -0.13 6.48
CA ASP A 152 8.98 -0.09 7.94
C ASP A 152 7.80 -0.90 8.45
N GLY A 153 6.79 -1.12 7.61
CA GLY A 153 5.63 -1.95 7.90
C GLY A 153 4.92 -2.43 6.65
N VAL A 154 4.14 -3.50 6.78
CA VAL A 154 3.38 -4.10 5.68
C VAL A 154 1.95 -4.34 6.11
N LEU A 155 0.99 -3.82 5.34
CA LEU A 155 -0.40 -4.20 5.44
C LEU A 155 -0.58 -5.47 4.61
N THR A 156 -1.03 -6.56 5.23
CA THR A 156 -1.13 -7.86 4.56
C THR A 156 -2.27 -8.71 5.11
N TYR A 157 -2.87 -9.51 4.25
CA TYR A 157 -3.83 -10.53 4.65
C TYR A 157 -3.18 -11.70 5.40
N PHE A 158 -1.86 -11.85 5.34
CA PHE A 158 -1.10 -12.82 6.12
C PHE A 158 -0.81 -12.38 7.56
N ALA A 159 -1.24 -11.20 8.00
CA ALA A 159 -0.82 -10.61 9.27
C ALA A 159 -1.01 -11.55 10.47
N LEU A 160 -2.15 -12.24 10.56
CA LEU A 160 -2.42 -13.17 11.66
C LEU A 160 -1.57 -14.45 11.57
N ASP A 161 -1.41 -15.00 10.38
CA ASP A 161 -0.62 -16.21 10.17
C ASP A 161 0.87 -15.95 10.43
N ALA A 162 1.39 -14.83 9.94
CA ALA A 162 2.74 -14.39 10.23
C ALA A 162 2.97 -14.14 11.71
N ALA A 163 2.02 -13.49 12.41
CA ALA A 163 2.13 -13.24 13.83
C ALA A 163 2.16 -14.56 14.66
N ARG A 164 1.35 -15.55 14.26
CA ARG A 164 1.39 -16.88 14.89
C ARG A 164 2.76 -17.55 14.70
N LYS A 165 3.27 -17.51 13.45
CA LYS A 165 4.56 -18.11 13.10
C LYS A 165 5.75 -17.48 13.84
N LEU A 166 5.70 -16.17 14.09
CA LEU A 166 6.76 -15.44 14.80
C LEU A 166 6.73 -15.63 16.32
N ARG A 167 5.61 -16.08 16.87
CA ARG A 167 5.49 -16.34 18.32
C ARG A 167 5.92 -17.76 18.73
N GLY A 168 6.11 -18.66 17.78
CA GLY A 168 6.46 -20.06 17.99
C GLY A 168 5.20 -20.91 18.15
#